data_46260945f6c0f8ca0502d33e311ece9c
#
_entry.id   46260945f6c0f8ca0502d33e311ece9c
#
_cell.length_a   1.000
_cell.length_b   1.000
_cell.length_c   1.000
_cell.angle_alpha   90.00
_cell.angle_beta   90.00
_cell.angle_gamma   90.00
#
_symmetry.space_group_name_H-M   'P 1'
#
loop_
_entity.id
_entity.type
_entity.pdbx_description
1 polymer ?
#
loop_
_entity_poly.entity_id
_entity_poly.type
_entity_poly.pdbx_seq_one_letter_code
_entity_poly.pdbx_strand_id
1 'polypeptide(L)'
;MKKKILIIFFLTLIPLYLIYSFNHKETYIYLAIGDELAKGHTPFNTYGESYTDYLFTYLKTKNPNAEINKKYIDEDMRITDLIKSLKNIEENSLTQDIKKSDIITISIGSEEIFNKLKTNYTIYKTNPTLFNKYIDTLFINLTELLKEMRKYTNKPIYIIGYYSPIEITEENDTLIKSMFNYIDLKFKELENIYNIKYINIYEGFKNNKTYIPNINHTFPSLEGYNYISNEIIKKLES
;
A
#
# COMPACT_ATOMS: atom_id res chain seq x y z
N MET A 1 -41.63 36.44 -29.78
CA MET A 1 -41.80 35.04 -29.31
C MET A 1 -40.45 34.29 -29.20
N LYS A 2 -39.58 34.23 -30.20
CA LYS A 2 -38.33 33.45 -30.18
C LYS A 2 -37.36 33.76 -29.00
N LYS A 3 -37.19 35.05 -28.63
CA LYS A 3 -36.31 35.42 -27.47
C LYS A 3 -36.83 34.95 -26.12
N LYS A 4 -38.17 34.90 -25.91
CA LYS A 4 -38.75 34.41 -24.62
C LYS A 4 -38.62 32.89 -24.50
N ILE A 5 -38.72 32.13 -25.59
CA ILE A 5 -38.57 30.68 -25.65
C ILE A 5 -37.10 30.31 -25.31
N LEU A 6 -36.13 31.07 -25.86
CA LEU A 6 -34.71 30.84 -25.58
C LEU A 6 -34.35 31.05 -24.08
N ILE A 7 -34.92 32.08 -23.45
CA ILE A 7 -34.69 32.36 -22.03
C ILE A 7 -35.27 31.27 -21.14
N ILE A 8 -36.47 30.77 -21.46
CA ILE A 8 -37.11 29.66 -20.71
C ILE A 8 -36.29 28.38 -20.86
N PHE A 9 -35.75 28.09 -22.06
CA PHE A 9 -34.91 26.94 -22.31
C PHE A 9 -33.61 26.97 -21.49
N PHE A 10 -32.93 28.12 -21.38
CA PHE A 10 -31.78 28.27 -20.52
C PHE A 10 -32.10 28.19 -19.02
N LEU A 11 -33.24 28.74 -18.58
CA LEU A 11 -33.69 28.71 -17.19
C LEU A 11 -34.06 27.28 -16.72
N THR A 12 -34.41 26.37 -17.63
CA THR A 12 -34.71 24.97 -17.26
C THR A 12 -33.51 24.04 -17.44
N LEU A 13 -32.65 24.24 -18.41
CA LEU A 13 -31.50 23.39 -18.68
C LEU A 13 -30.34 23.62 -17.66
N ILE A 14 -30.13 24.86 -17.21
CA ILE A 14 -29.09 25.14 -16.20
C ILE A 14 -29.37 24.43 -14.89
N PRO A 15 -30.57 24.49 -14.28
CA PRO A 15 -30.88 23.70 -13.08
C PRO A 15 -30.80 22.20 -13.30
N LEU A 16 -31.27 21.70 -14.42
CA LEU A 16 -31.18 20.26 -14.77
C LEU A 16 -29.73 19.83 -14.92
N TYR A 17 -28.88 20.62 -15.56
CA TYR A 17 -27.44 20.35 -15.66
C TYR A 17 -26.75 20.41 -14.29
N LEU A 18 -27.11 21.37 -13.44
CA LEU A 18 -26.59 21.46 -12.08
C LEU A 18 -27.03 20.28 -11.21
N ILE A 19 -28.29 19.85 -11.32
CA ILE A 19 -28.81 18.67 -10.62
C ILE A 19 -28.12 17.41 -11.14
N TYR A 20 -27.95 17.28 -12.46
CA TYR A 20 -27.21 16.17 -13.08
C TYR A 20 -25.75 16.14 -12.64
N SER A 21 -25.05 17.28 -12.67
CA SER A 21 -23.65 17.42 -12.24
C SER A 21 -23.50 17.18 -10.74
N PHE A 22 -24.47 17.56 -9.91
CA PHE A 22 -24.47 17.32 -8.46
C PHE A 22 -24.68 15.83 -8.13
N ASN A 23 -25.49 15.13 -8.92
CA ASN A 23 -25.79 13.70 -8.74
C ASN A 23 -24.73 12.78 -9.39
N HIS A 24 -23.87 13.28 -10.27
CA HIS A 24 -22.83 12.53 -10.97
C HIS A 24 -21.43 13.00 -10.51
N LYS A 25 -21.24 13.11 -9.19
CA LYS A 25 -19.86 13.20 -8.67
C LYS A 25 -19.16 11.88 -8.97
N GLU A 26 -18.07 11.96 -9.72
CA GLU A 26 -17.23 10.79 -9.99
C GLU A 26 -16.86 10.11 -8.68
N THR A 27 -16.98 8.79 -8.66
CA THR A 27 -16.61 7.97 -7.52
C THR A 27 -15.09 7.98 -7.42
N TYR A 28 -14.54 8.31 -6.24
CA TYR A 28 -13.11 8.22 -5.97
C TYR A 28 -12.78 6.79 -5.52
N ILE A 29 -12.02 6.05 -6.33
CA ILE A 29 -11.76 4.64 -6.10
C ILE A 29 -10.39 4.43 -5.47
N TYR A 30 -10.38 3.87 -4.27
CA TYR A 30 -9.20 3.38 -3.58
C TYR A 30 -9.06 1.87 -3.78
N LEU A 31 -7.97 1.43 -4.43
CA LEU A 31 -7.62 0.03 -4.58
C LEU A 31 -6.52 -0.36 -3.58
N ALA A 32 -6.82 -1.31 -2.70
CA ALA A 32 -5.86 -1.88 -1.78
C ALA A 32 -5.45 -3.29 -2.24
N ILE A 33 -4.15 -3.51 -2.35
CA ILE A 33 -3.54 -4.79 -2.74
C ILE A 33 -2.56 -5.19 -1.63
N GLY A 34 -2.59 -6.45 -1.22
CA GLY A 34 -1.60 -6.86 -0.22
C GLY A 34 -1.85 -8.20 0.45
N ASP A 35 -0.95 -8.46 1.40
CA ASP A 35 -0.90 -9.64 2.26
C ASP A 35 -1.61 -9.39 3.60
N GLU A 36 -1.21 -10.14 4.63
CA GLU A 36 -1.76 -10.07 5.99
C GLU A 36 -1.71 -8.67 6.60
N LEU A 37 -0.70 -7.86 6.24
CA LEU A 37 -0.60 -6.48 6.72
C LEU A 37 -1.77 -5.62 6.19
N ALA A 38 -2.14 -5.79 4.91
CA ALA A 38 -3.31 -5.12 4.34
C ALA A 38 -4.62 -5.67 4.90
N LYS A 39 -4.64 -6.96 5.27
CA LYS A 39 -5.82 -7.64 5.82
C LYS A 39 -6.13 -7.23 7.26
N GLY A 40 -5.14 -6.76 8.01
CA GLY A 40 -5.30 -6.34 9.39
C GLY A 40 -5.07 -7.45 10.40
N HIS A 41 -4.12 -8.35 10.13
CA HIS A 41 -3.71 -9.38 11.08
C HIS A 41 -3.10 -8.74 12.34
N THR A 42 -3.62 -9.09 13.52
CA THR A 42 -3.23 -8.48 14.79
C THR A 42 -2.22 -9.34 15.57
N PRO A 43 -1.54 -8.79 16.59
CA PRO A 43 -0.61 -9.53 17.44
C PRO A 43 -1.25 -10.65 18.27
N PHE A 44 -2.57 -10.76 18.23
CA PHE A 44 -3.36 -11.73 19.00
C PHE A 44 -3.95 -12.84 18.12
N ASN A 45 -3.43 -13.02 16.92
CA ASN A 45 -3.88 -13.99 15.93
C ASN A 45 -5.36 -13.84 15.55
N THR A 46 -5.81 -12.60 15.48
CA THR A 46 -7.15 -12.18 15.05
C THR A 46 -7.02 -11.14 13.94
N TYR A 47 -8.14 -10.73 13.35
CA TYR A 47 -8.19 -9.65 12.39
C TYR A 47 -8.89 -8.44 12.99
N GLY A 48 -8.39 -7.26 12.68
CA GLY A 48 -8.94 -5.97 13.07
C GLY A 48 -8.90 -4.96 11.93
N GLU A 49 -9.15 -3.70 12.24
CA GLU A 49 -8.98 -2.62 11.27
C GLU A 49 -7.51 -2.52 10.84
N SER A 50 -7.28 -2.57 9.54
CA SER A 50 -5.95 -2.41 8.95
C SER A 50 -5.67 -0.95 8.58
N TYR A 51 -4.45 -0.67 8.16
CA TYR A 51 -4.11 0.65 7.62
C TYR A 51 -5.02 1.05 6.44
N THR A 52 -5.56 0.08 5.71
CA THR A 52 -6.44 0.33 4.57
C THR A 52 -7.79 0.88 5.02
N ASP A 53 -8.29 0.45 6.18
CA ASP A 53 -9.54 0.95 6.76
C ASP A 53 -9.39 2.37 7.30
N TYR A 54 -8.30 2.64 8.03
CA TYR A 54 -8.00 3.99 8.51
C TYR A 54 -7.78 4.97 7.35
N LEU A 55 -7.04 4.58 6.32
CA LEU A 55 -6.85 5.41 5.12
C LEU A 55 -8.18 5.65 4.39
N PHE A 56 -9.02 4.63 4.25
CA PHE A 56 -10.32 4.78 3.62
C PHE A 56 -11.23 5.74 4.40
N THR A 57 -11.23 5.65 5.72
CA THR A 57 -11.95 6.60 6.59
C THR A 57 -11.52 8.03 6.33
N TYR A 58 -10.20 8.28 6.25
CA TYR A 58 -9.67 9.59 5.88
C TYR A 58 -10.11 10.02 4.47
N LEU A 59 -9.98 9.14 3.46
CA LEU A 59 -10.38 9.45 2.08
C LEU A 59 -11.87 9.81 1.98
N LYS A 60 -12.73 9.16 2.77
CA LYS A 60 -14.16 9.50 2.88
C LYS A 60 -14.40 10.91 3.40
N THR A 61 -13.56 11.43 4.29
CA THR A 61 -13.69 12.82 4.76
C THR A 61 -13.39 13.84 3.66
N LYS A 62 -12.49 13.50 2.73
CA LYS A 62 -12.13 14.37 1.60
C LYS A 62 -13.06 14.18 0.39
N ASN A 63 -13.50 12.95 0.17
CA ASN A 63 -14.34 12.53 -0.95
C ASN A 63 -15.49 11.67 -0.42
N PRO A 64 -16.66 12.24 -0.09
CA PRO A 64 -17.80 11.47 0.46
C PRO A 64 -18.24 10.29 -0.41
N ASN A 65 -17.99 10.35 -1.74
CA ASN A 65 -18.27 9.29 -2.69
C ASN A 65 -17.07 8.33 -2.88
N ALA A 66 -16.08 8.34 -1.98
CA ALA A 66 -14.98 7.39 -2.06
C ALA A 66 -15.49 5.96 -1.82
N GLU A 67 -14.94 5.02 -2.59
CA GLU A 67 -15.14 3.58 -2.46
C GLU A 67 -13.80 2.89 -2.31
N ILE A 68 -13.77 1.80 -1.55
CA ILE A 68 -12.59 0.95 -1.41
C ILE A 68 -12.80 -0.40 -2.09
N ASN A 69 -11.81 -0.83 -2.84
CA ASN A 69 -11.73 -2.18 -3.40
C ASN A 69 -10.61 -2.95 -2.68
N LYS A 70 -10.98 -3.97 -1.89
CA LYS A 70 -10.10 -4.86 -1.14
C LYS A 70 -10.01 -6.28 -1.73
N LYS A 71 -10.51 -6.49 -2.95
CA LYS A 71 -10.61 -7.81 -3.59
C LYS A 71 -9.25 -8.52 -3.73
N TYR A 72 -8.16 -7.77 -3.72
CA TYR A 72 -6.80 -8.27 -3.91
C TYR A 72 -5.99 -8.22 -2.62
N ILE A 73 -6.66 -8.43 -1.48
CA ILE A 73 -6.05 -8.63 -0.18
C ILE A 73 -6.25 -10.09 0.23
N ASP A 74 -5.16 -10.83 0.33
CA ASP A 74 -5.16 -12.24 0.73
C ASP A 74 -3.91 -12.57 1.52
N GLU A 75 -4.02 -13.42 2.55
CA GLU A 75 -2.88 -13.84 3.41
C GLU A 75 -1.77 -14.49 2.60
N ASP A 76 -2.15 -15.34 1.64
CA ASP A 76 -1.21 -16.06 0.79
C ASP A 76 -0.77 -15.27 -0.45
N MET A 77 -1.16 -13.99 -0.56
CA MET A 77 -0.86 -13.16 -1.73
C MET A 77 0.64 -13.02 -1.95
N ARG A 78 1.09 -13.46 -3.12
CA ARG A 78 2.49 -13.36 -3.53
C ARG A 78 2.67 -12.38 -4.67
N ILE A 79 3.82 -11.71 -4.70
CA ILE A 79 4.18 -10.79 -5.80
C ILE A 79 4.09 -11.51 -7.15
N THR A 80 4.55 -12.77 -7.22
CA THR A 80 4.54 -13.59 -8.45
C THR A 80 3.12 -13.88 -8.96
N ASP A 81 2.14 -14.02 -8.09
CA ASP A 81 0.75 -14.28 -8.49
C ASP A 81 0.10 -13.02 -9.09
N LEU A 82 0.41 -11.85 -8.53
CA LEU A 82 0.00 -10.56 -9.11
C LEU A 82 0.64 -10.35 -10.49
N ILE A 83 1.95 -10.61 -10.63
CA ILE A 83 2.64 -10.52 -11.92
C ILE A 83 2.00 -11.45 -12.96
N LYS A 84 1.72 -12.70 -12.59
CA LYS A 84 1.07 -13.67 -13.45
C LYS A 84 -0.30 -13.20 -13.90
N SER A 85 -1.10 -12.66 -12.98
CA SER A 85 -2.41 -12.09 -13.27
C SER A 85 -2.32 -10.91 -14.25
N LEU A 86 -1.35 -10.00 -14.06
CA LEU A 86 -1.16 -8.83 -14.91
C LEU A 86 -0.63 -9.17 -16.31
N LYS A 87 0.12 -10.27 -16.45
CA LYS A 87 0.65 -10.74 -17.73
C LYS A 87 -0.33 -11.59 -18.53
N ASN A 88 -1.46 -11.96 -17.95
CA ASN A 88 -2.48 -12.68 -18.70
C ASN A 88 -3.00 -11.78 -19.83
N ILE A 89 -3.01 -12.32 -21.06
CA ILE A 89 -3.33 -11.57 -22.30
C ILE A 89 -4.79 -11.11 -22.31
N GLU A 90 -5.67 -11.83 -21.64
CA GLU A 90 -7.06 -11.44 -21.48
C GLU A 90 -7.19 -10.36 -20.40
N GLU A 91 -7.90 -9.28 -20.71
CA GLU A 91 -8.22 -8.24 -19.76
C GLU A 91 -9.00 -8.83 -18.58
N ASN A 92 -8.35 -8.88 -17.41
CA ASN A 92 -8.93 -9.46 -16.21
C ASN A 92 -9.41 -8.38 -15.25
N SER A 93 -10.09 -8.80 -14.18
CA SER A 93 -10.65 -7.86 -13.19
C SER A 93 -9.58 -6.99 -12.53
N LEU A 94 -8.35 -7.49 -12.28
CA LEU A 94 -7.27 -6.73 -11.67
C LEU A 94 -6.83 -5.57 -12.55
N THR A 95 -6.62 -5.81 -13.85
CA THR A 95 -6.22 -4.75 -14.80
C THR A 95 -7.28 -3.67 -14.94
N GLN A 96 -8.57 -4.07 -14.95
CA GLN A 96 -9.69 -3.13 -14.98
C GLN A 96 -9.77 -2.31 -13.68
N ASP A 97 -9.60 -2.93 -12.53
CA ASP A 97 -9.64 -2.26 -11.24
C ASP A 97 -8.46 -1.29 -11.07
N ILE A 98 -7.25 -1.65 -11.54
CA ILE A 98 -6.08 -0.76 -11.58
C ILE A 98 -6.36 0.47 -12.47
N LYS A 99 -6.94 0.28 -13.66
CA LYS A 99 -7.27 1.39 -14.58
C LYS A 99 -8.27 2.38 -13.97
N LYS A 100 -9.24 1.89 -13.21
CA LYS A 100 -10.32 2.69 -12.63
C LYS A 100 -9.92 3.38 -11.33
N SER A 101 -8.84 2.93 -10.68
CA SER A 101 -8.44 3.44 -9.36
C SER A 101 -7.83 4.82 -9.44
N ASP A 102 -8.16 5.68 -8.47
CA ASP A 102 -7.57 7.00 -8.29
C ASP A 102 -6.34 6.95 -7.39
N ILE A 103 -6.29 6.00 -6.48
CA ILE A 103 -5.17 5.74 -5.57
C ILE A 103 -5.03 4.23 -5.36
N ILE A 104 -3.79 3.75 -5.28
CA ILE A 104 -3.47 2.35 -5.03
C ILE A 104 -2.50 2.26 -3.86
N THR A 105 -2.76 1.36 -2.90
CA THR A 105 -1.76 0.96 -1.90
C THR A 105 -1.35 -0.48 -2.11
N ILE A 106 -0.07 -0.76 -1.84
CA ILE A 106 0.51 -2.10 -1.91
C ILE A 106 1.29 -2.37 -0.63
N SER A 107 0.92 -3.43 0.09
CA SER A 107 1.74 -4.03 1.15
C SER A 107 1.89 -5.52 0.85
N ILE A 108 3.10 -5.96 0.48
CA ILE A 108 3.32 -7.34 0.05
C ILE A 108 4.75 -7.78 0.35
N GLY A 109 4.93 -9.04 0.72
CA GLY A 109 6.23 -9.62 1.02
C GLY A 109 6.68 -9.41 2.47
N SER A 110 5.84 -8.84 3.32
CA SER A 110 6.15 -8.60 4.74
C SER A 110 6.44 -9.91 5.47
N GLU A 111 5.57 -10.89 5.31
CA GLU A 111 5.73 -12.19 5.94
C GLU A 111 6.98 -12.93 5.46
N GLU A 112 7.26 -12.90 4.15
CA GLU A 112 8.46 -13.54 3.61
C GLU A 112 9.74 -12.95 4.23
N ILE A 113 9.83 -11.62 4.36
CA ILE A 113 10.97 -10.95 4.99
C ILE A 113 11.04 -11.30 6.49
N PHE A 114 9.91 -11.27 7.19
CA PHE A 114 9.84 -11.55 8.62
C PHE A 114 10.29 -12.97 8.92
N ASN A 115 9.78 -13.95 8.18
CA ASN A 115 10.16 -15.35 8.32
C ASN A 115 11.64 -15.56 7.98
N LYS A 116 12.15 -14.94 6.93
CA LYS A 116 13.58 -15.02 6.56
C LYS A 116 14.48 -14.40 7.60
N LEU A 117 14.13 -13.23 8.14
CA LEU A 117 14.90 -12.59 9.20
C LEU A 117 14.90 -13.44 10.47
N LYS A 118 13.75 -13.91 10.94
CA LYS A 118 13.66 -14.74 12.15
C LYS A 118 14.44 -16.05 12.02
N THR A 119 14.25 -16.75 10.90
CA THR A 119 14.85 -18.10 10.68
C THR A 119 16.35 -18.02 10.44
N ASN A 120 16.83 -17.00 9.71
CA ASN A 120 18.21 -16.93 9.25
C ASN A 120 19.03 -15.83 9.95
N TYR A 121 18.53 -15.25 11.02
CA TYR A 121 19.19 -14.11 11.67
C TYR A 121 20.65 -14.41 12.03
N THR A 122 20.94 -15.58 12.63
CA THR A 122 22.31 -15.99 12.97
C THR A 122 23.23 -16.06 11.76
N ILE A 123 22.71 -16.52 10.63
CA ILE A 123 23.46 -16.57 9.36
C ILE A 123 23.74 -15.15 8.87
N TYR A 124 22.74 -14.28 8.90
CA TYR A 124 22.88 -12.89 8.44
C TYR A 124 23.79 -12.08 9.38
N LYS A 125 23.85 -12.40 10.67
CA LYS A 125 24.80 -11.80 11.62
C LYS A 125 26.26 -12.09 11.22
N THR A 126 26.55 -13.28 10.71
CA THR A 126 27.89 -13.68 10.27
C THR A 126 28.19 -13.28 8.81
N ASN A 127 27.16 -13.22 7.97
CA ASN A 127 27.28 -12.86 6.56
C ASN A 127 26.09 -11.99 6.08
N PRO A 128 26.12 -10.68 6.34
CA PRO A 128 25.03 -9.77 5.93
C PRO A 128 24.76 -9.72 4.43
N THR A 129 25.74 -10.07 3.59
CA THR A 129 25.56 -10.06 2.13
C THR A 129 24.54 -11.08 1.65
N LEU A 130 24.28 -12.13 2.42
CA LEU A 130 23.22 -13.11 2.11
C LEU A 130 21.82 -12.50 2.26
N PHE A 131 21.64 -11.61 3.23
CA PHE A 131 20.39 -10.85 3.35
C PHE A 131 20.21 -9.93 2.13
N ASN A 132 21.25 -9.19 1.75
CA ASN A 132 21.17 -8.29 0.60
C ASN A 132 20.80 -9.04 -0.69
N LYS A 133 21.40 -10.21 -0.93
CA LYS A 133 21.03 -11.07 -2.07
C LYS A 133 19.56 -11.50 -2.06
N TYR A 134 19.04 -11.83 -0.88
CA TYR A 134 17.63 -12.16 -0.74
C TYR A 134 16.74 -10.94 -1.08
N ILE A 135 17.08 -9.78 -0.55
CA ILE A 135 16.37 -8.52 -0.85
C ILE A 135 16.44 -8.19 -2.34
N ASP A 136 17.60 -8.36 -2.98
CA ASP A 136 17.73 -8.15 -4.44
C ASP A 136 16.73 -9.03 -5.23
N THR A 137 16.58 -10.30 -4.84
CA THR A 137 15.62 -11.21 -5.48
C THR A 137 14.17 -10.74 -5.30
N LEU A 138 13.82 -10.29 -4.10
CA LEU A 138 12.49 -9.74 -3.83
C LEU A 138 12.23 -8.48 -4.68
N PHE A 139 13.22 -7.59 -4.76
CA PHE A 139 13.10 -6.35 -5.51
C PHE A 139 13.10 -6.52 -7.03
N ILE A 140 13.67 -7.61 -7.56
CA ILE A 140 13.46 -8.01 -8.96
C ILE A 140 11.97 -8.25 -9.22
N ASN A 141 11.30 -8.98 -8.35
CA ASN A 141 9.86 -9.26 -8.48
C ASN A 141 9.02 -7.98 -8.28
N LEU A 142 9.34 -7.13 -7.30
CA LEU A 142 8.66 -5.84 -7.14
C LEU A 142 8.83 -4.92 -8.36
N THR A 143 10.03 -4.89 -8.94
CA THR A 143 10.31 -4.16 -10.18
C THR A 143 9.42 -4.64 -11.32
N GLU A 144 9.30 -5.95 -11.51
CA GLU A 144 8.46 -6.52 -12.55
C GLU A 144 6.98 -6.25 -12.30
N LEU A 145 6.52 -6.36 -11.05
CA LEU A 145 5.14 -6.01 -10.66
C LEU A 145 4.81 -4.55 -11.04
N LEU A 146 5.67 -3.61 -10.64
CA LEU A 146 5.47 -2.19 -10.92
C LEU A 146 5.50 -1.88 -12.41
N LYS A 147 6.42 -2.50 -13.15
CA LYS A 147 6.50 -2.40 -14.62
C LYS A 147 5.20 -2.86 -15.27
N GLU A 148 4.63 -3.98 -14.84
CA GLU A 148 3.35 -4.46 -15.35
C GLU A 148 2.20 -3.54 -14.96
N MET A 149 2.12 -3.08 -13.71
CA MET A 149 1.06 -2.16 -13.26
C MET A 149 1.09 -0.83 -14.01
N ARG A 150 2.28 -0.28 -14.30
CA ARG A 150 2.43 0.99 -15.02
C ARG A 150 1.97 0.96 -16.48
N LYS A 151 1.71 -0.22 -17.05
CA LYS A 151 1.02 -0.35 -18.34
C LYS A 151 -0.45 0.08 -18.28
N TYR A 152 -1.06 0.06 -17.09
CA TYR A 152 -2.49 0.27 -16.90
C TYR A 152 -2.83 1.58 -16.17
N THR A 153 -1.90 2.18 -15.43
CA THR A 153 -2.17 3.39 -14.66
C THR A 153 -0.96 4.29 -14.49
N ASN A 154 -1.19 5.60 -14.51
CA ASN A 154 -0.25 6.63 -14.05
C ASN A 154 -0.66 7.23 -12.70
N LYS A 155 -1.72 6.72 -12.08
CA LYS A 155 -2.22 7.19 -10.79
C LYS A 155 -1.20 6.87 -9.67
N PRO A 156 -1.28 7.56 -8.52
CA PRO A 156 -0.38 7.32 -7.40
C PRO A 156 -0.45 5.88 -6.90
N ILE A 157 0.72 5.25 -6.72
CA ILE A 157 0.87 3.95 -6.06
C ILE A 157 1.71 4.17 -4.82
N TYR A 158 1.16 3.86 -3.65
CA TYR A 158 1.84 3.92 -2.36
C TYR A 158 2.27 2.51 -1.98
N ILE A 159 3.57 2.32 -1.75
CA ILE A 159 4.11 1.03 -1.31
C ILE A 159 4.55 1.16 0.14
N ILE A 160 3.98 0.30 0.97
CA ILE A 160 4.32 0.24 2.39
C ILE A 160 5.62 -0.56 2.54
N GLY A 161 6.60 0.02 3.22
CA GLY A 161 7.85 -0.63 3.54
C GLY A 161 7.72 -1.65 4.66
N TYR A 162 8.87 -2.06 5.18
CA TYR A 162 8.95 -3.11 6.18
C TYR A 162 9.50 -2.56 7.50
N TYR A 163 9.23 -3.27 8.59
CA TYR A 163 9.79 -3.04 9.92
C TYR A 163 10.49 -4.30 10.44
N SER A 164 11.26 -4.17 11.52
CA SER A 164 11.98 -5.31 12.07
C SER A 164 11.05 -6.25 12.85
N PRO A 165 11.00 -7.54 12.50
CA PRO A 165 10.30 -8.56 13.27
C PRO A 165 11.14 -9.07 14.46
N ILE A 166 12.35 -8.52 14.64
CA ILE A 166 13.31 -8.89 15.68
C ILE A 166 13.45 -7.71 16.62
N GLU A 167 13.45 -7.96 17.92
CA GLU A 167 13.73 -6.93 18.93
C GLU A 167 15.12 -6.34 18.71
N ILE A 168 15.19 -5.02 18.67
CA ILE A 168 16.42 -4.30 18.44
C ILE A 168 17.06 -3.98 19.79
N THR A 169 18.26 -4.51 20.00
CA THR A 169 19.11 -4.33 21.18
C THR A 169 20.37 -3.55 20.81
N GLU A 170 21.13 -3.07 21.80
CA GLU A 170 22.43 -2.42 21.54
C GLU A 170 23.39 -3.30 20.75
N GLU A 171 23.34 -4.64 20.96
CA GLU A 171 24.20 -5.59 20.26
C GLU A 171 23.88 -5.72 18.78
N ASN A 172 22.59 -5.62 18.38
CA ASN A 172 22.15 -5.89 17.03
C ASN A 172 21.71 -4.64 16.23
N ASP A 173 21.60 -3.47 16.88
CA ASP A 173 21.08 -2.25 16.26
C ASP A 173 21.81 -1.89 14.96
N THR A 174 23.13 -1.89 14.99
CA THR A 174 23.95 -1.54 13.80
C THR A 174 23.67 -2.47 12.62
N LEU A 175 23.57 -3.78 12.88
CA LEU A 175 23.30 -4.77 11.84
C LEU A 175 21.88 -4.61 11.28
N ILE A 176 20.87 -4.56 12.16
CA ILE A 176 19.48 -4.43 11.74
C ILE A 176 19.29 -3.11 10.98
N LYS A 177 19.83 -2.02 11.48
CA LYS A 177 19.80 -0.72 10.78
C LYS A 177 20.43 -0.79 9.39
N SER A 178 21.57 -1.48 9.24
CA SER A 178 22.20 -1.63 7.93
C SER A 178 21.32 -2.42 6.94
N MET A 179 20.64 -3.47 7.41
CA MET A 179 19.69 -4.26 6.63
C MET A 179 18.50 -3.43 6.14
N PHE A 180 17.89 -2.66 7.05
CA PHE A 180 16.74 -1.82 6.69
C PHE A 180 17.12 -0.60 5.86
N ASN A 181 18.32 -0.05 6.04
CA ASN A 181 18.87 0.97 5.13
C ASN A 181 19.04 0.42 3.71
N TYR A 182 19.46 -0.85 3.55
CA TYR A 182 19.55 -1.47 2.23
C TYR A 182 18.19 -1.60 1.56
N ILE A 183 17.17 -2.03 2.31
CA ILE A 183 15.77 -2.06 1.83
C ILE A 183 15.30 -0.66 1.43
N ASP A 184 15.57 0.35 2.25
CA ASP A 184 15.20 1.74 1.99
C ASP A 184 15.81 2.27 0.70
N LEU A 185 17.09 1.98 0.45
CA LEU A 185 17.76 2.33 -0.81
C LEU A 185 17.05 1.70 -2.02
N LYS A 186 16.69 0.42 -1.93
CA LYS A 186 15.98 -0.29 -3.00
C LYS A 186 14.59 0.31 -3.29
N PHE A 187 13.83 0.65 -2.26
CA PHE A 187 12.55 1.33 -2.46
C PHE A 187 12.71 2.73 -3.09
N LYS A 188 13.73 3.50 -2.69
CA LYS A 188 14.03 4.80 -3.30
C LYS A 188 14.42 4.69 -4.77
N GLU A 189 15.12 3.62 -5.16
CA GLU A 189 15.39 3.32 -6.57
C GLU A 189 14.07 3.10 -7.34
N LEU A 190 13.14 2.30 -6.79
CA LEU A 190 11.83 2.06 -7.40
C LEU A 190 10.97 3.33 -7.44
N GLU A 191 11.02 4.18 -6.41
CA GLU A 191 10.31 5.46 -6.34
C GLU A 191 10.71 6.36 -7.52
N ASN A 192 12.00 6.44 -7.81
CA ASN A 192 12.54 7.24 -8.93
C ASN A 192 12.17 6.66 -10.31
N ILE A 193 12.23 5.32 -10.47
CA ILE A 193 12.03 4.66 -11.76
C ILE A 193 10.54 4.58 -12.13
N TYR A 194 9.69 4.24 -11.17
CA TYR A 194 8.28 3.94 -11.40
C TYR A 194 7.31 5.01 -10.90
N ASN A 195 7.83 6.15 -10.41
CA ASN A 195 6.99 7.23 -9.85
C ASN A 195 5.99 6.72 -8.81
N ILE A 196 6.45 5.83 -7.93
CA ILE A 196 5.69 5.37 -6.77
C ILE A 196 5.90 6.32 -5.57
N LYS A 197 5.16 6.10 -4.51
CA LYS A 197 5.32 6.78 -3.21
C LYS A 197 5.70 5.72 -2.17
N TYR A 198 6.95 5.68 -1.80
CA TYR A 198 7.44 4.78 -0.77
C TYR A 198 7.09 5.30 0.63
N ILE A 199 6.53 4.44 1.47
CA ILE A 199 6.16 4.71 2.85
C ILE A 199 7.13 3.96 3.77
N ASN A 200 8.15 4.66 4.24
CA ASN A 200 9.10 4.09 5.21
C ASN A 200 8.46 4.07 6.60
N ILE A 201 8.31 2.88 7.17
CA ILE A 201 7.74 2.67 8.51
C ILE A 201 8.74 2.10 9.52
N TYR A 202 9.99 1.82 9.11
CA TYR A 202 10.99 1.19 9.94
C TYR A 202 11.27 1.96 11.24
N GLU A 203 11.58 3.24 11.13
CA GLU A 203 11.96 4.05 12.31
C GLU A 203 10.80 4.23 13.31
N GLY A 204 9.57 4.37 12.82
CA GLY A 204 8.40 4.49 13.70
C GLY A 204 8.06 3.20 14.45
N PHE A 205 8.35 2.06 13.83
CA PHE A 205 8.14 0.74 14.45
C PHE A 205 9.32 0.28 15.32
N LYS A 206 10.50 0.89 15.15
CA LYS A 206 11.70 0.49 15.88
C LYS A 206 11.49 0.56 17.40
N ASN A 207 11.54 -0.61 18.05
CA ASN A 207 11.34 -0.76 19.50
C ASN A 207 10.03 -0.16 20.06
N ASN A 208 9.04 0.06 19.21
CA ASN A 208 7.77 0.61 19.63
C ASN A 208 6.82 -0.51 20.08
N LYS A 209 6.80 -0.79 21.39
CA LYS A 209 5.93 -1.83 21.96
C LYS A 209 4.43 -1.52 21.88
N THR A 210 4.04 -0.28 21.65
CA THR A 210 2.65 0.08 21.35
C THR A 210 2.24 -0.43 19.97
N TYR A 211 3.15 -0.37 18.99
CA TYR A 211 2.86 -0.82 17.63
C TYR A 211 3.08 -2.32 17.45
N ILE A 212 4.08 -2.91 18.12
CA ILE A 212 4.37 -4.34 18.12
C ILE A 212 4.38 -4.83 19.58
N PRO A 213 3.22 -5.07 20.19
CA PRO A 213 3.13 -5.46 21.60
C PRO A 213 3.58 -6.89 21.86
N ASN A 214 3.56 -7.76 20.86
CA ASN A 214 3.93 -9.15 20.97
C ASN A 214 5.02 -9.52 19.96
N ILE A 215 6.26 -9.66 20.44
CA ILE A 215 7.40 -9.99 19.57
C ILE A 215 7.30 -11.39 18.92
N ASN A 216 6.49 -12.28 19.46
CA ASN A 216 6.25 -13.60 18.87
C ASN A 216 5.29 -13.54 17.69
N HIS A 217 4.38 -12.56 17.70
CA HIS A 217 3.43 -12.28 16.63
C HIS A 217 3.72 -10.88 16.09
N THR A 218 4.50 -10.79 15.03
CA THR A 218 5.08 -9.56 14.50
C THR A 218 4.12 -8.68 13.73
N PHE A 219 2.81 -8.87 13.88
CA PHE A 219 1.82 -8.00 13.28
C PHE A 219 1.55 -6.77 14.15
N PRO A 220 1.16 -5.64 13.52
CA PRO A 220 0.89 -4.41 14.25
C PRO A 220 -0.36 -4.52 15.12
N SER A 221 -0.36 -3.74 16.20
CA SER A 221 -1.58 -3.35 16.92
C SER A 221 -2.45 -2.42 16.06
N LEU A 222 -3.66 -2.09 16.51
CA LEU A 222 -4.50 -1.07 15.86
C LEU A 222 -3.80 0.28 15.78
N GLU A 223 -3.05 0.67 16.82
CA GLU A 223 -2.24 1.88 16.83
C GLU A 223 -1.12 1.83 15.80
N GLY A 224 -0.49 0.66 15.61
CA GLY A 224 0.51 0.45 14.55
C GLY A 224 -0.09 0.59 13.16
N TYR A 225 -1.28 0.05 12.92
CA TYR A 225 -2.00 0.22 11.66
C TYR A 225 -2.42 1.66 11.40
N ASN A 226 -2.89 2.35 12.44
CA ASN A 226 -3.21 3.78 12.34
C ASN A 226 -1.95 4.61 12.02
N TYR A 227 -0.80 4.28 12.62
CA TYR A 227 0.47 4.92 12.28
C TYR A 227 0.82 4.75 10.80
N ILE A 228 0.73 3.53 10.24
CA ILE A 228 0.97 3.28 8.81
C ILE A 228 0.07 4.15 7.95
N SER A 229 -1.22 4.19 8.26
CA SER A 229 -2.18 5.05 7.55
C SER A 229 -1.80 6.53 7.60
N ASN A 230 -1.40 7.02 8.77
CA ASN A 230 -0.99 8.41 8.94
C ASN A 230 0.26 8.76 8.12
N GLU A 231 1.23 7.84 7.98
CA GLU A 231 2.39 8.06 7.11
C GLU A 231 1.99 8.13 5.62
N ILE A 232 1.00 7.31 5.19
CA ILE A 232 0.43 7.41 3.84
C ILE A 232 -0.26 8.77 3.65
N ILE A 233 -1.07 9.21 4.62
CA ILE A 233 -1.79 10.48 4.58
C ILE A 233 -0.82 11.66 4.49
N LYS A 234 0.25 11.69 5.28
CA LYS A 234 1.30 12.72 5.19
C LYS A 234 1.92 12.79 3.79
N LYS A 235 2.19 11.63 3.20
CA LYS A 235 2.76 11.55 1.84
C LYS A 235 1.74 11.92 0.76
N LEU A 236 0.45 11.81 1.04
CA LEU A 236 -0.64 12.17 0.13
C LEU A 236 -0.91 13.68 0.15
N GLU A 237 -0.68 14.34 1.30
CA GLU A 237 -0.86 15.78 1.46
C GLU A 237 0.38 16.62 1.08
N SER A 238 1.54 15.97 0.85
CA SER A 238 2.81 16.62 0.45
C SER A 238 2.92 16.81 -1.06
#